data_e6ece7b5c6864f398dae45673b0676da
#
_entry.id   e6ece7b5c6864f398dae45673b0676da
#
_cell.length_a   1.000
_cell.length_b   1.000
_cell.length_c   1.000
_cell.angle_alpha   90.00
_cell.angle_beta   90.00
_cell.angle_gamma   90.00
#
_symmetry.space_group_name_H-M   'P 1'
#
loop_
_entity.id
_entity.type
_entity.pdbx_description
1 polymer ?
#
loop_
_entity_poly.entity_id
_entity_poly.type
_entity_poly.pdbx_seq_one_letter_code
_entity_poly.pdbx_strand_id
1 'polypeptide(L)'
;LDLVLHLGDYIYEYAEDVYVNPVAIDDLGRQVEPRNEILSIEDYRMRYGLYRTDRDLQAVHARHPFICVWDDHELANDCWQNGAQNHNDGEGDFKARLRSARQAYHEWMPIRTSSEGDQTPIYRSFKLGNLADLIMLDTRIHGRNRPLNYATDLPMQSALFKVSESGASLIDERTQLSATDLVRVKVPFDFASGR
;
A
#
# COMPACT_ATOMS: atom_id res chain seq x y z
N LEU A 1 -4.37 22.68 -11.81
CA LEU A 1 -4.25 21.24 -11.69
C LEU A 1 -4.96 20.60 -12.90
N ASP A 2 -4.24 19.81 -13.70
CA ASP A 2 -4.76 19.26 -14.96
C ASP A 2 -5.37 17.86 -14.75
N LEU A 3 -4.80 17.08 -13.86
CA LEU A 3 -5.29 15.75 -13.48
C LEU A 3 -4.84 15.37 -12.08
N VAL A 4 -5.48 14.36 -11.49
CA VAL A 4 -5.10 13.73 -10.23
C VAL A 4 -4.58 12.32 -10.52
N LEU A 5 -3.37 12.03 -10.04
CA LEU A 5 -2.85 10.66 -9.96
C LEU A 5 -3.12 10.16 -8.55
N HIS A 6 -3.95 9.13 -8.43
CA HIS A 6 -4.30 8.51 -7.15
C HIS A 6 -3.65 7.13 -7.06
N LEU A 7 -2.74 6.97 -6.12
CA LEU A 7 -1.86 5.81 -6.03
C LEU A 7 -2.33 4.74 -5.03
N GLY A 8 -3.57 4.81 -4.59
CA GLY A 8 -4.19 3.90 -3.64
C GLY A 8 -4.50 4.54 -2.29
N ASP A 9 -5.01 3.74 -1.36
CA ASP A 9 -5.50 4.15 -0.05
C ASP A 9 -6.64 5.19 -0.15
N TYR A 10 -7.54 4.97 -1.09
CA TYR A 10 -8.72 5.82 -1.23
C TYR A 10 -9.74 5.58 -0.12
N ILE A 11 -9.82 4.35 0.37
CA ILE A 11 -10.58 3.95 1.56
C ILE A 11 -9.66 3.14 2.47
N TYR A 12 -10.06 2.97 3.73
CA TYR A 12 -9.40 2.10 4.70
C TYR A 12 -10.40 1.08 5.22
N GLU A 13 -10.01 -0.18 5.33
CA GLU A 13 -10.89 -1.30 5.66
C GLU A 13 -11.22 -1.43 7.14
N TYR A 14 -10.48 -0.77 8.00
CA TYR A 14 -10.53 -0.95 9.46
C TYR A 14 -11.88 -0.57 10.09
N ALA A 15 -12.14 -1.19 11.27
CA ALA A 15 -13.22 -0.82 12.16
C ALA A 15 -13.02 0.57 12.82
N GLU A 16 -14.04 1.09 13.47
CA GLU A 16 -14.04 2.45 14.04
C GLU A 16 -13.05 2.68 15.17
N ASP A 17 -12.61 1.64 15.86
CA ASP A 17 -11.66 1.68 16.96
C ASP A 17 -10.18 1.65 16.52
N VAL A 18 -9.94 1.49 15.23
CA VAL A 18 -8.60 1.57 14.63
C VAL A 18 -8.44 2.95 13.99
N TYR A 19 -7.31 3.60 14.14
CA TYR A 19 -7.07 4.97 13.67
C TYR A 19 -8.05 6.03 14.19
N VAL A 20 -8.40 5.93 15.46
CA VAL A 20 -9.30 6.90 16.12
C VAL A 20 -8.68 8.30 16.06
N ASN A 21 -9.40 9.23 15.43
CA ASN A 21 -9.05 10.64 15.44
C ASN A 21 -10.22 11.45 16.00
N PRO A 22 -10.17 11.86 17.29
CA PRO A 22 -11.27 12.59 17.92
C PRO A 22 -11.65 13.87 17.18
N VAL A 23 -10.68 14.62 16.67
CA VAL A 23 -10.95 15.86 15.92
C VAL A 23 -11.71 15.56 14.64
N ALA A 24 -11.35 14.49 13.92
CA ALA A 24 -12.07 14.10 12.71
C ALA A 24 -13.51 13.65 13.01
N ILE A 25 -13.72 12.97 14.12
CA ILE A 25 -15.04 12.47 14.54
C ILE A 25 -15.89 13.60 15.11
N ASP A 26 -15.38 14.31 16.11
CA ASP A 26 -16.16 15.27 16.91
C ASP A 26 -16.38 16.59 16.19
N ASP A 27 -15.33 17.10 15.53
CA ASP A 27 -15.38 18.41 14.87
C ASP A 27 -15.83 18.35 13.41
N LEU A 28 -15.50 17.27 12.70
CA LEU A 28 -15.75 17.14 11.26
C LEU A 28 -16.84 16.12 10.93
N GLY A 29 -17.36 15.38 11.91
CA GLY A 29 -18.38 14.34 11.73
C GLY A 29 -17.93 13.17 10.84
N ARG A 30 -16.62 12.91 10.78
CA ARG A 30 -16.03 11.86 9.93
C ARG A 30 -15.95 10.52 10.67
N GLN A 31 -17.09 10.00 11.09
CA GLN A 31 -17.19 8.65 11.63
C GLN A 31 -17.11 7.63 10.50
N VAL A 32 -16.48 6.48 10.75
CA VAL A 32 -16.44 5.38 9.78
C VAL A 32 -17.76 4.61 9.74
N GLU A 33 -18.22 4.31 8.53
CA GLU A 33 -19.35 3.43 8.28
C GLU A 33 -18.98 2.42 7.16
N PRO A 34 -19.30 1.14 7.33
CA PRO A 34 -19.82 0.54 8.57
C PRO A 34 -18.80 0.65 9.69
N ARG A 35 -19.24 0.53 10.95
CA ARG A 35 -18.34 0.65 12.12
C ARG A 35 -17.42 -0.56 12.32
N ASN A 36 -17.79 -1.70 11.77
CA ASN A 36 -16.95 -2.89 11.73
C ASN A 36 -15.92 -2.82 10.60
N GLU A 37 -14.94 -3.69 10.65
CA GLU A 37 -14.04 -3.96 9.53
C GLU A 37 -14.85 -4.43 8.31
N ILE A 38 -14.47 -3.96 7.12
CA ILE A 38 -15.21 -4.26 5.91
C ILE A 38 -14.73 -5.58 5.28
N LEU A 39 -15.67 -6.50 5.05
CA LEU A 39 -15.42 -7.84 4.52
C LEU A 39 -16.31 -8.16 3.32
N SER A 40 -17.57 -7.74 3.38
CA SER A 40 -18.58 -8.01 2.35
C SER A 40 -18.60 -6.94 1.27
N ILE A 41 -19.21 -7.23 0.13
CA ILE A 41 -19.41 -6.25 -0.95
C ILE A 41 -20.24 -5.06 -0.47
N GLU A 42 -21.22 -5.28 0.39
CA GLU A 42 -22.08 -4.26 0.98
C GLU A 42 -21.25 -3.32 1.87
N ASP A 43 -20.34 -3.86 2.67
CA ASP A 43 -19.45 -3.08 3.53
C ASP A 43 -18.52 -2.19 2.70
N TYR A 44 -17.87 -2.74 1.66
CA TYR A 44 -17.02 -1.97 0.76
C TYR A 44 -17.79 -0.83 0.08
N ARG A 45 -19.00 -1.12 -0.43
CA ARG A 45 -19.86 -0.11 -1.05
C ARG A 45 -20.24 1.00 -0.07
N MET A 46 -20.58 0.63 1.17
CA MET A 46 -20.90 1.58 2.23
C MET A 46 -19.70 2.48 2.54
N ARG A 47 -18.51 1.90 2.67
CA ARG A 47 -17.28 2.66 2.94
C ARG A 47 -16.95 3.62 1.81
N TYR A 48 -17.03 3.20 0.55
CA TYR A 48 -16.87 4.12 -0.60
C TYR A 48 -17.93 5.21 -0.59
N GLY A 49 -19.20 4.86 -0.36
CA GLY A 49 -20.30 5.80 -0.25
C GLY A 49 -20.04 6.87 0.82
N LEU A 50 -19.57 6.46 1.99
CA LEU A 50 -19.20 7.38 3.07
C LEU A 50 -18.13 8.38 2.63
N TYR A 51 -17.00 7.90 2.07
CA TYR A 51 -15.93 8.78 1.62
C TYR A 51 -16.41 9.76 0.55
N ARG A 52 -17.32 9.33 -0.34
CA ARG A 52 -17.91 10.16 -1.38
C ARG A 52 -18.92 11.20 -0.86
N THR A 53 -19.27 11.19 0.42
CA THR A 53 -20.04 12.29 1.03
C THR A 53 -19.21 13.52 1.35
N ASP A 54 -17.89 13.41 1.39
CA ASP A 54 -16.99 14.54 1.61
C ASP A 54 -17.10 15.56 0.47
N ARG A 55 -17.42 16.80 0.81
CA ARG A 55 -17.69 17.87 -0.19
C ARG A 55 -16.46 18.29 -0.96
N ASP A 56 -15.30 18.29 -0.31
CA ASP A 56 -14.04 18.67 -0.96
C ASP A 56 -13.60 17.58 -1.92
N LEU A 57 -13.76 16.32 -1.56
CA LEU A 57 -13.51 15.18 -2.44
C LEU A 57 -14.44 15.19 -3.64
N GLN A 58 -15.74 15.48 -3.45
CA GLN A 58 -16.69 15.65 -4.55
C GLN A 58 -16.26 16.78 -5.49
N ALA A 59 -15.83 17.92 -4.94
CA ALA A 59 -15.39 19.06 -5.73
C ALA A 59 -14.14 18.75 -6.57
N VAL A 60 -13.20 17.99 -6.03
CA VAL A 60 -12.00 17.54 -6.77
C VAL A 60 -12.39 16.60 -7.90
N HIS A 61 -13.23 15.60 -7.63
CA HIS A 61 -13.71 14.66 -8.65
C HIS A 61 -14.52 15.35 -9.76
N ALA A 62 -15.28 16.40 -9.42
CA ALA A 62 -16.07 17.14 -10.41
C ALA A 62 -15.21 18.02 -11.34
N ARG A 63 -14.02 18.43 -10.89
CA ARG A 63 -13.18 19.41 -11.60
C ARG A 63 -12.00 18.80 -12.33
N HIS A 64 -11.54 17.64 -11.91
CA HIS A 64 -10.31 17.05 -12.41
C HIS A 64 -10.50 15.58 -12.80
N PRO A 65 -9.97 15.15 -13.94
CA PRO A 65 -9.89 13.73 -14.26
C PRO A 65 -8.96 13.02 -13.30
N PHE A 66 -9.27 11.76 -13.00
CA PHE A 66 -8.48 10.89 -12.15
C PHE A 66 -7.87 9.74 -12.96
N ILE A 67 -6.60 9.45 -12.69
CA ILE A 67 -5.96 8.20 -13.07
C ILE A 67 -5.62 7.48 -11.77
N CYS A 68 -6.31 6.37 -11.50
CA CYS A 68 -6.25 5.68 -10.21
C CYS A 68 -5.65 4.29 -10.34
N VAL A 69 -4.99 3.86 -9.29
CA VAL A 69 -4.63 2.48 -8.99
C VAL A 69 -4.91 2.23 -7.51
N TRP A 70 -5.17 0.99 -7.12
CA TRP A 70 -5.25 0.65 -5.68
C TRP A 70 -3.86 0.49 -5.06
N ASP A 71 -3.78 0.63 -3.73
CA ASP A 71 -2.74 0.04 -2.91
C ASP A 71 -3.33 -1.14 -2.12
N ASP A 72 -3.11 -1.28 -0.84
CA ASP A 72 -3.63 -2.41 -0.07
C ASP A 72 -4.96 -2.14 0.61
N HIS A 73 -5.19 -0.94 1.13
CA HIS A 73 -6.37 -0.63 1.92
C HIS A 73 -7.70 -0.62 1.15
N GLU A 74 -7.66 -0.57 -0.15
CA GLU A 74 -8.87 -0.82 -0.96
C GLU A 74 -9.34 -2.29 -0.86
N LEU A 75 -8.48 -3.18 -0.33
CA LEU A 75 -8.79 -4.56 0.03
C LEU A 75 -8.57 -4.79 1.52
N ALA A 76 -7.34 -4.90 1.98
CA ALA A 76 -6.95 -5.04 3.38
C ALA A 76 -5.46 -4.80 3.55
N ASN A 77 -5.07 -4.27 4.70
CA ASN A 77 -3.68 -3.93 5.02
C ASN A 77 -2.70 -5.02 4.61
N ASP A 78 -1.66 -4.58 3.93
CA ASP A 78 -0.52 -5.37 3.51
C ASP A 78 -0.91 -6.61 2.68
N CYS A 79 -1.88 -6.45 1.78
CA CYS A 79 -2.37 -7.52 0.92
C CYS A 79 -1.36 -7.95 -0.15
N TRP A 80 -1.53 -9.19 -0.57
CA TRP A 80 -0.82 -9.80 -1.69
C TRP A 80 -1.75 -10.74 -2.46
N GLN A 81 -1.27 -11.37 -3.49
CA GLN A 81 -2.07 -12.23 -4.38
C GLN A 81 -2.98 -13.25 -3.68
N ASN A 82 -2.56 -13.79 -2.54
CA ASN A 82 -3.24 -14.91 -1.87
C ASN A 82 -3.57 -14.65 -0.39
N GLY A 83 -3.47 -13.42 0.08
CA GLY A 83 -3.75 -13.07 1.47
C GLY A 83 -3.54 -11.59 1.77
N ALA A 84 -3.72 -11.23 3.02
CA ALA A 84 -3.41 -9.93 3.56
C ALA A 84 -2.96 -10.07 5.02
N GLN A 85 -2.21 -9.08 5.52
CA GLN A 85 -1.88 -9.05 6.95
C GLN A 85 -3.16 -8.87 7.78
N ASN A 86 -4.07 -8.02 7.32
CA ASN A 86 -5.38 -7.80 7.93
C ASN A 86 -6.46 -8.66 7.25
N HIS A 87 -6.26 -9.98 7.28
CA HIS A 87 -7.28 -10.98 6.96
C HIS A 87 -7.07 -12.18 7.87
N ASN A 88 -7.92 -12.29 8.91
CA ASN A 88 -7.72 -13.12 10.07
C ASN A 88 -8.62 -14.36 10.07
N ASP A 89 -8.34 -15.31 10.96
CA ASP A 89 -9.19 -16.47 11.16
C ASP A 89 -10.62 -16.03 11.53
N GLY A 90 -11.62 -16.59 10.84
CA GLY A 90 -13.03 -16.26 11.05
C GLY A 90 -13.60 -15.22 10.08
N GLU A 91 -12.78 -14.53 9.28
CA GLU A 91 -13.22 -13.53 8.30
C GLU A 91 -13.61 -14.13 6.94
N GLY A 92 -13.58 -15.45 6.83
CA GLY A 92 -14.02 -16.17 5.64
C GLY A 92 -12.92 -16.40 4.59
N ASP A 93 -13.33 -16.60 3.35
CA ASP A 93 -12.40 -16.86 2.26
C ASP A 93 -11.80 -15.55 1.71
N PHE A 94 -10.48 -15.42 1.75
CA PHE A 94 -9.76 -14.26 1.21
C PHE A 94 -10.10 -13.96 -0.25
N LYS A 95 -10.29 -15.00 -1.08
CA LYS A 95 -10.64 -14.80 -2.49
C LYS A 95 -12.05 -14.23 -2.66
N ALA A 96 -12.98 -14.54 -1.74
CA ALA A 96 -14.30 -13.91 -1.72
C ALA A 96 -14.19 -12.43 -1.35
N ARG A 97 -13.42 -12.09 -0.31
CA ARG A 97 -13.14 -10.70 0.07
C ARG A 97 -12.47 -9.92 -1.07
N LEU A 98 -11.47 -10.51 -1.73
CA LEU A 98 -10.80 -9.91 -2.88
C LEU A 98 -11.78 -9.60 -4.04
N ARG A 99 -12.72 -10.53 -4.34
CA ARG A 99 -13.75 -10.27 -5.36
C ARG A 99 -14.64 -9.10 -4.98
N SER A 100 -15.11 -9.07 -3.73
CA SER A 100 -15.95 -7.97 -3.19
C SER A 100 -15.25 -6.62 -3.28
N ALA A 101 -14.01 -6.54 -2.83
CA ALA A 101 -13.21 -5.33 -2.86
C ALA A 101 -12.96 -4.84 -4.30
N ARG A 102 -12.58 -5.73 -5.21
CA ARG A 102 -12.38 -5.41 -6.63
C ARG A 102 -13.65 -4.91 -7.29
N GLN A 103 -14.76 -5.57 -7.04
CA GLN A 103 -16.06 -5.16 -7.59
C GLN A 103 -16.42 -3.75 -7.12
N ALA A 104 -16.35 -3.50 -5.80
CA ALA A 104 -16.64 -2.18 -5.25
C ALA A 104 -15.69 -1.12 -5.81
N TYR A 105 -14.39 -1.42 -5.93
CA TYR A 105 -13.43 -0.50 -6.54
C TYR A 105 -13.83 -0.09 -7.96
N HIS A 106 -14.22 -1.05 -8.81
CA HIS A 106 -14.63 -0.76 -10.19
C HIS A 106 -15.97 -0.03 -10.28
N GLU A 107 -16.85 -0.20 -9.30
CA GLU A 107 -18.13 0.52 -9.23
C GLU A 107 -17.94 1.99 -8.80
N TRP A 108 -16.98 2.29 -7.95
CA TRP A 108 -16.83 3.59 -7.30
C TRP A 108 -15.68 4.44 -7.86
N MET A 109 -14.65 3.82 -8.40
CA MET A 109 -13.49 4.55 -8.92
C MET A 109 -13.61 4.80 -10.43
N PRO A 110 -13.20 6.00 -10.91
CA PRO A 110 -13.36 6.38 -12.32
C PRO A 110 -12.27 5.75 -13.20
N ILE A 111 -12.29 4.44 -13.29
CA ILE A 111 -11.31 3.67 -14.07
C ILE A 111 -11.95 2.94 -15.23
N ARG A 112 -11.15 2.71 -16.28
CA ARG A 112 -11.46 1.80 -17.37
C ARG A 112 -10.38 0.73 -17.44
N THR A 113 -10.81 -0.50 -17.51
CA THR A 113 -9.95 -1.67 -17.70
C THR A 113 -10.31 -2.36 -19.03
N SER A 114 -9.33 -3.01 -19.64
CA SER A 114 -9.45 -3.55 -21.00
C SER A 114 -10.23 -4.86 -21.10
N SER A 115 -10.59 -5.47 -19.98
CA SER A 115 -11.30 -6.74 -19.92
C SER A 115 -12.41 -6.69 -18.88
N GLU A 116 -13.48 -7.43 -19.14
CA GLU A 116 -14.55 -7.66 -18.17
C GLU A 116 -14.24 -8.95 -17.41
N GLY A 117 -14.55 -8.97 -16.10
CA GLY A 117 -14.46 -10.17 -15.27
C GLY A 117 -13.62 -10.01 -14.02
N ASP A 118 -13.66 -11.06 -13.22
CA ASP A 118 -13.15 -11.14 -11.84
C ASP A 118 -11.61 -10.99 -11.74
N GLN A 119 -10.90 -11.09 -12.85
CA GLN A 119 -9.43 -11.07 -12.91
C GLN A 119 -8.87 -9.88 -13.71
N THR A 120 -9.66 -8.83 -13.89
CA THR A 120 -9.23 -7.67 -14.68
C THR A 120 -8.03 -6.99 -14.03
N PRO A 121 -6.87 -6.96 -14.70
CA PRO A 121 -5.71 -6.27 -14.15
C PRO A 121 -5.93 -4.76 -14.13
N ILE A 122 -5.50 -4.13 -13.05
CA ILE A 122 -5.59 -2.67 -12.89
C ILE A 122 -4.36 -1.94 -13.47
N TYR A 123 -3.25 -2.64 -13.64
CA TYR A 123 -2.05 -2.05 -14.23
C TYR A 123 -2.29 -1.68 -15.69
N ARG A 124 -1.88 -0.48 -16.05
CA ARG A 124 -2.09 0.08 -17.40
C ARG A 124 -1.16 1.25 -17.67
N SER A 125 -1.00 1.60 -18.94
CA SER A 125 -0.17 2.73 -19.34
C SER A 125 -0.96 3.77 -20.12
N PHE A 126 -0.50 5.02 -20.03
CA PHE A 126 -1.08 6.17 -20.72
C PHE A 126 0.05 6.95 -21.41
N LYS A 127 -0.20 7.39 -22.64
CA LYS A 127 0.68 8.33 -23.32
C LYS A 127 0.22 9.76 -23.07
N LEU A 128 1.12 10.59 -22.57
CA LEU A 128 0.91 12.02 -22.38
C LEU A 128 1.56 12.78 -23.54
N GLY A 129 0.91 12.74 -24.71
CA GLY A 129 1.46 13.28 -25.94
C GLY A 129 2.81 12.66 -26.30
N ASN A 130 3.80 13.53 -26.61
CA ASN A 130 5.20 13.13 -26.81
C ASN A 130 6.07 13.41 -25.58
N LEU A 131 5.46 13.81 -24.46
CA LEU A 131 6.17 14.25 -23.26
C LEU A 131 6.57 13.07 -22.36
N ALA A 132 5.64 12.14 -22.09
CA ALA A 132 5.87 11.06 -21.16
C ALA A 132 4.95 9.86 -21.39
N ASP A 133 5.41 8.68 -20.97
CA ASP A 133 4.59 7.50 -20.76
C ASP A 133 4.36 7.32 -19.25
N LEU A 134 3.10 7.32 -18.83
CA LEU A 134 2.70 7.05 -17.46
C LEU A 134 2.33 5.58 -17.32
N ILE A 135 3.01 4.86 -16.43
CA ILE A 135 2.76 3.43 -16.16
C ILE A 135 2.21 3.32 -14.74
N MET A 136 0.96 2.88 -14.62
CA MET A 136 0.28 2.58 -13.36
C MET A 136 0.48 1.10 -13.05
N LEU A 137 1.13 0.79 -11.93
CA LEU A 137 1.45 -0.58 -11.52
C LEU A 137 0.44 -1.11 -10.50
N ASP A 138 0.17 -2.41 -10.53
CA ASP A 138 -0.45 -3.14 -9.41
C ASP A 138 0.69 -3.80 -8.60
N THR A 139 1.06 -3.16 -7.51
CA THR A 139 2.16 -3.58 -6.64
C THR A 139 1.73 -4.56 -5.54
N ARG A 140 0.42 -4.86 -5.46
CA ARG A 140 -0.15 -5.70 -4.41
C ARG A 140 -0.65 -7.04 -4.95
N ILE A 141 -1.73 -7.04 -5.70
CA ILE A 141 -2.39 -8.29 -6.11
C ILE A 141 -1.67 -8.96 -7.28
N HIS A 142 -1.14 -8.17 -8.21
CA HIS A 142 -0.44 -8.70 -9.39
C HIS A 142 1.07 -8.75 -9.20
N GLY A 143 1.63 -7.72 -8.57
CA GLY A 143 3.08 -7.58 -8.39
C GLY A 143 3.64 -8.23 -7.13
N ARG A 144 2.80 -8.72 -6.22
CA ARG A 144 3.25 -9.28 -4.93
C ARG A 144 2.64 -10.65 -4.69
N ASN A 145 3.43 -11.70 -4.86
CA ASN A 145 2.97 -13.08 -4.63
C ASN A 145 2.99 -13.50 -3.15
N ARG A 146 3.80 -12.86 -2.31
CA ARG A 146 3.84 -13.01 -0.85
C ARG A 146 4.61 -11.87 -0.18
N PRO A 147 4.39 -11.61 1.11
CA PRO A 147 5.29 -10.77 1.89
C PRO A 147 6.69 -11.39 1.98
N LEU A 148 7.71 -10.55 1.99
CA LEU A 148 9.09 -10.95 2.21
C LEU A 148 9.48 -10.69 3.67
N ASN A 149 10.23 -11.62 4.25
CA ASN A 149 10.80 -11.48 5.59
C ASN A 149 12.31 -11.23 5.46
N TYR A 150 12.77 -10.13 6.00
CA TYR A 150 14.20 -9.77 5.96
C TYR A 150 15.12 -10.84 6.57
N ALA A 151 14.65 -11.57 7.60
CA ALA A 151 15.46 -12.59 8.26
C ALA A 151 15.61 -13.87 7.44
N THR A 152 14.64 -14.20 6.59
CA THR A 152 14.59 -15.48 5.87
C THR A 152 14.72 -15.35 4.35
N ASP A 153 14.29 -14.22 3.77
CA ASP A 153 14.20 -14.07 2.32
C ASP A 153 15.32 -13.23 1.73
N LEU A 154 16.00 -12.42 2.55
CA LEU A 154 17.17 -11.67 2.10
C LEU A 154 18.46 -12.34 2.58
N PRO A 155 19.44 -12.54 1.69
CA PRO A 155 20.77 -12.97 2.10
C PRO A 155 21.40 -11.86 2.95
N MET A 156 21.58 -12.15 4.24
CA MET A 156 22.17 -11.23 5.20
C MET A 156 23.55 -11.73 5.60
N GLN A 157 24.51 -10.82 5.68
CA GLN A 157 25.83 -11.10 6.24
C GLN A 157 26.19 -10.12 7.35
N SER A 158 27.12 -10.50 8.20
CA SER A 158 27.65 -9.60 9.22
C SER A 158 28.67 -8.66 8.59
N ALA A 159 28.51 -7.38 8.85
CA ALA A 159 29.47 -6.37 8.46
C ALA A 159 29.90 -5.53 9.65
N LEU A 160 31.15 -5.10 9.65
CA LEU A 160 31.73 -4.31 10.72
C LEU A 160 31.84 -2.85 10.27
N PHE A 161 31.26 -1.96 11.06
CA PHE A 161 31.31 -0.53 10.81
C PHE A 161 32.11 0.19 11.90
N LYS A 162 32.95 1.12 11.49
CA LYS A 162 33.50 2.12 12.40
C LYS A 162 32.50 3.27 12.51
N VAL A 163 32.10 3.58 13.72
CA VAL A 163 31.20 4.70 14.03
C VAL A 163 32.03 5.87 14.58
N SER A 164 31.81 7.05 14.06
CA SER A 164 32.43 8.29 14.52
C SER A 164 31.39 9.42 14.50
N GLU A 165 31.72 10.59 15.06
CA GLU A 165 30.85 11.78 14.99
C GLU A 165 30.51 12.21 13.56
N SER A 166 31.34 11.89 12.57
CA SER A 166 31.12 12.18 11.16
C SER A 166 30.29 11.11 10.42
N GLY A 167 29.89 10.01 11.08
CA GLY A 167 29.09 8.94 10.51
C GLY A 167 29.67 7.54 10.68
N ALA A 168 29.08 6.58 9.97
CA ALA A 168 29.50 5.19 9.95
C ALA A 168 30.14 4.83 8.62
N SER A 169 31.25 4.08 8.64
CA SER A 169 31.93 3.57 7.44
C SER A 169 32.19 2.07 7.56
N LEU A 170 31.94 1.34 6.46
CA LEU A 170 32.26 -0.07 6.35
C LEU A 170 33.78 -0.27 6.43
N ILE A 171 34.20 -1.26 7.22
CA ILE A 171 35.64 -1.60 7.35
C ILE A 171 35.89 -3.07 7.04
N ASP A 172 37.08 -3.35 6.55
CA ASP A 172 37.58 -4.73 6.38
C ASP A 172 37.86 -5.32 7.78
N GLU A 173 37.40 -6.54 8.04
CA GLU A 173 37.62 -7.26 9.31
C GLU A 173 39.12 -7.46 9.63
N ARG A 174 39.99 -7.30 8.65
CA ARG A 174 41.45 -7.36 8.83
C ARG A 174 42.06 -6.10 9.43
N THR A 175 41.30 -5.03 9.54
CA THR A 175 41.78 -3.76 10.09
C THR A 175 41.82 -3.85 11.60
N GLN A 176 43.02 -3.74 12.21
CA GLN A 176 43.15 -3.67 13.65
C GLN A 176 42.70 -2.30 14.18
N LEU A 177 41.52 -2.25 14.78
CA LEU A 177 40.95 -1.06 15.42
C LEU A 177 40.60 -1.36 16.88
N SER A 178 40.59 -0.30 17.71
CA SER A 178 40.14 -0.44 19.11
C SER A 178 38.67 -0.84 19.15
N ALA A 179 38.30 -1.70 20.07
CA ALA A 179 36.95 -2.31 20.13
C ALA A 179 35.81 -1.32 20.45
N THR A 180 36.14 -0.11 20.88
CA THR A 180 35.15 0.88 21.37
C THR A 180 34.34 1.55 20.30
N ASP A 181 34.84 1.59 19.05
CA ASP A 181 34.22 2.34 17.97
C ASP A 181 33.60 1.42 16.88
N LEU A 182 33.53 0.12 17.17
CA LEU A 182 33.10 -0.88 16.20
C LEU A 182 31.70 -1.37 16.51
N VAL A 183 30.84 -1.34 15.49
CA VAL A 183 29.48 -1.88 15.54
C VAL A 183 29.34 -2.97 14.48
N ARG A 184 29.00 -4.19 14.94
CA ARG A 184 28.68 -5.30 14.04
C ARG A 184 27.17 -5.33 13.80
N VAL A 185 26.79 -5.20 12.54
CA VAL A 185 25.38 -5.22 12.11
C VAL A 185 25.18 -6.28 11.03
N LYS A 186 23.96 -6.78 10.91
CA LYS A 186 23.55 -7.58 9.76
C LYS A 186 23.07 -6.64 8.67
N VAL A 187 23.62 -6.80 7.48
CA VAL A 187 23.25 -6.01 6.29
C VAL A 187 22.96 -6.94 5.11
N PRO A 188 22.19 -6.51 4.12
CA PRO A 188 22.04 -7.26 2.88
C PRO A 188 23.40 -7.54 2.23
N PHE A 189 23.53 -8.69 1.59
CA PHE A 189 24.81 -9.17 1.04
C PHE A 189 25.46 -8.14 0.11
N ASP A 190 24.71 -7.55 -0.81
CA ASP A 190 25.22 -6.59 -1.78
C ASP A 190 25.71 -5.30 -1.13
N PHE A 191 25.03 -4.85 -0.07
CA PHE A 191 25.44 -3.67 0.67
C PHE A 191 26.78 -3.86 1.39
N ALA A 192 27.01 -5.05 1.93
CA ALA A 192 28.27 -5.34 2.61
C ALA A 192 29.44 -5.60 1.66
N SER A 193 29.17 -6.00 0.43
CA SER A 193 30.21 -6.18 -0.60
C SER A 193 30.64 -4.88 -1.28
N GLY A 194 29.91 -3.78 -1.04
CA GLY A 194 30.19 -2.49 -1.67
C GLY A 194 29.96 -2.46 -3.19
N ARG A 195 29.13 -3.35 -3.71
CA ARG A 195 28.79 -3.46 -5.15
C ARG A 195 27.34 -3.12 -5.40
#